data_66fda495a78cbac0501c1ef2bc7bbcd4
#
_entry.id   66fda495a78cbac0501c1ef2bc7bbcd4
#
_cell.length_a   1.000
_cell.length_b   1.000
_cell.length_c   1.000
_cell.angle_alpha   90.00
_cell.angle_beta   90.00
_cell.angle_gamma   90.00
#
_symmetry.space_group_name_H-M   'P 1'
#
loop_
_entity.id
_entity.type
_entity.pdbx_description
1 polymer ?
#
loop_
_entity_poly.entity_id
_entity_poly.type
_entity_poly.pdbx_seq_one_letter_code
_entity_poly.pdbx_strand_id
1 'polypeptide(L)'
;NAIFGPLFSELTRQLLDSVDSSRFLFFTRKTPEMIEDFFSELDSHVPMDILELDISKYDKSQNEFHCAVEYEIWKRLGFEDFLAEVWKQGHRKTTLKDYTAGIKTCLWYQRKSGDVTTFIGNTVIIAACLASMLPMDKVIKGAFCGDDSLLYFPKGCDFPDVQQCANLMWNFEAKLY
;
A
#
# COMPACT_ATOMS: atom_id res chain seq x y z
N ASN A 1 4.44 19.29 -0.55
CA ASN A 1 5.38 18.35 0.10
C ASN A 1 6.12 18.96 1.31
N ALA A 2 6.44 20.27 1.31
CA ALA A 2 7.19 20.89 2.42
C ALA A 2 6.45 20.82 3.77
N ILE A 3 5.15 20.94 3.78
CA ILE A 3 4.33 20.88 5.01
C ILE A 3 4.11 19.43 5.44
N PHE A 4 3.71 18.57 4.50
CA PHE A 4 3.32 17.21 4.81
C PHE A 4 4.50 16.22 4.92
N GLY A 5 5.69 16.52 4.36
CA GLY A 5 6.85 15.64 4.43
C GLY A 5 7.25 15.23 5.84
N PRO A 6 7.48 16.16 6.76
CA PRO A 6 7.82 15.82 8.16
C PRO A 6 6.69 15.05 8.88
N LEU A 7 5.42 15.41 8.63
CA LEU A 7 4.26 14.76 9.23
C LEU A 7 4.15 13.30 8.77
N PHE A 8 4.23 13.05 7.46
CA PHE A 8 4.19 11.67 6.93
C PHE A 8 5.44 10.86 7.28
N SER A 9 6.57 11.50 7.52
CA SER A 9 7.75 10.82 8.07
C SER A 9 7.48 10.27 9.47
N GLU A 10 6.78 11.05 10.31
CA GLU A 10 6.40 10.61 11.65
C GLU A 10 5.29 9.56 11.62
N LEU A 11 4.23 9.77 10.82
CA LEU A 11 3.15 8.79 10.64
C LEU A 11 3.68 7.45 10.10
N THR A 12 4.65 7.50 9.18
CA THR A 12 5.34 6.29 8.69
C THR A 12 6.08 5.58 9.81
N ARG A 13 6.76 6.30 10.69
CA ARG A 13 7.43 5.72 11.85
C ARG A 13 6.43 5.01 12.76
N GLN A 14 5.32 5.66 13.08
CA GLN A 14 4.25 5.08 13.92
C GLN A 14 3.59 3.86 13.26
N LEU A 15 3.41 3.88 11.93
CA LEU A 15 2.96 2.71 11.18
C LEU A 15 3.92 1.54 11.37
N LEU A 16 5.23 1.77 11.16
CA LEU A 16 6.24 0.72 11.28
C LEU A 16 6.34 0.18 12.71
N ASP A 17 6.17 1.04 13.72
CA ASP A 17 6.16 0.64 15.13
C ASP A 17 4.90 -0.19 15.50
N SER A 18 3.80 -0.04 14.73
CA SER A 18 2.55 -0.77 14.95
C SER A 18 2.47 -2.12 14.24
N VAL A 19 3.34 -2.35 13.26
CA VAL A 19 3.38 -3.60 12.49
C VAL A 19 4.25 -4.63 13.19
N ASP A 20 3.81 -5.88 13.21
CA ASP A 20 4.64 -7.01 13.64
C ASP A 20 5.81 -7.20 12.66
N SER A 21 6.94 -6.59 12.99
CA SER A 21 8.14 -6.59 12.15
C SER A 21 8.82 -7.96 12.04
N SER A 22 8.45 -8.93 12.88
CA SER A 22 8.92 -10.31 12.73
C SER A 22 8.25 -11.02 11.57
N ARG A 23 7.04 -10.60 11.20
CA ARG A 23 6.22 -11.23 10.15
C ARG A 23 6.04 -10.36 8.92
N PHE A 24 6.09 -9.03 9.05
CA PHE A 24 5.78 -8.12 7.94
C PHE A 24 6.87 -7.08 7.75
N LEU A 25 7.37 -6.99 6.52
CA LEU A 25 8.36 -6.03 6.07
C LEU A 25 7.72 -4.98 5.16
N PHE A 26 7.76 -3.72 5.57
CA PHE A 26 7.45 -2.58 4.71
C PHE A 26 8.76 -2.01 4.18
N PHE A 27 8.93 -1.94 2.86
CA PHE A 27 10.18 -1.55 2.18
C PHE A 27 10.48 -0.05 2.30
N THR A 28 10.25 0.53 3.46
CA THR A 28 10.62 1.92 3.73
C THR A 28 11.76 1.97 4.73
N ARG A 29 12.81 2.74 4.44
CA ARG A 29 14.02 2.86 5.27
C ARG A 29 14.72 1.51 5.53
N LYS A 30 14.64 0.58 4.59
CA LYS A 30 15.28 -0.75 4.68
C LYS A 30 16.50 -0.79 3.78
N THR A 31 17.59 -1.40 4.28
CA THR A 31 18.77 -1.72 3.49
C THR A 31 18.63 -3.12 2.89
N PRO A 32 19.40 -3.45 1.82
CA PRO A 32 19.41 -4.81 1.28
C PRO A 32 19.71 -5.89 2.33
N GLU A 33 20.64 -5.62 3.25
CA GLU A 33 21.02 -6.54 4.32
C GLU A 33 19.83 -6.81 5.26
N MET A 34 19.05 -5.77 5.62
CA MET A 34 17.84 -5.94 6.46
C MET A 34 16.77 -6.77 5.78
N ILE A 35 16.70 -6.71 4.45
CA ILE A 35 15.77 -7.50 3.64
C ILE A 35 16.24 -8.97 3.61
N GLU A 36 17.53 -9.18 3.38
CA GLU A 36 18.14 -10.52 3.41
C GLU A 36 17.94 -11.17 4.78
N ASP A 37 18.25 -10.48 5.86
CA ASP A 37 18.06 -10.95 7.24
C ASP A 37 16.60 -11.36 7.49
N PHE A 38 15.64 -10.53 7.05
CA PHE A 38 14.22 -10.81 7.24
C PHE A 38 13.79 -12.13 6.58
N PHE A 39 14.25 -12.40 5.36
CA PHE A 39 13.89 -13.61 4.63
C PHE A 39 14.78 -14.82 4.97
N SER A 40 15.97 -14.62 5.55
CA SER A 40 16.84 -15.72 5.97
C SER A 40 16.24 -16.61 7.05
N GLU A 41 15.25 -16.10 7.79
CA GLU A 41 14.49 -16.88 8.78
C GLU A 41 13.51 -17.88 8.16
N LEU A 42 13.24 -17.81 6.84
CA LEU A 42 12.42 -18.78 6.14
C LEU A 42 13.20 -20.09 5.95
N ASP A 43 12.64 -21.19 6.46
CA ASP A 43 13.21 -22.51 6.22
C ASP A 43 12.87 -22.98 4.80
N SER A 44 13.85 -22.98 3.90
CA SER A 44 13.71 -23.42 2.50
C SER A 44 13.31 -24.90 2.35
N HIS A 45 13.43 -25.70 3.41
CA HIS A 45 13.02 -27.12 3.41
C HIS A 45 11.54 -27.31 3.75
N VAL A 46 10.88 -26.27 4.30
CA VAL A 46 9.45 -26.30 4.60
C VAL A 46 8.66 -25.87 3.36
N PRO A 47 7.77 -26.72 2.83
CA PRO A 47 6.94 -26.33 1.69
C PRO A 47 6.01 -25.17 2.06
N MET A 48 6.00 -24.14 1.22
CA MET A 48 5.17 -22.94 1.39
C MET A 48 4.40 -22.63 0.10
N ASP A 49 3.25 -21.97 0.25
CA ASP A 49 2.58 -21.32 -0.85
C ASP A 49 3.00 -19.85 -0.86
N ILE A 50 3.37 -19.37 -2.03
CA ILE A 50 3.82 -17.98 -2.23
C ILE A 50 2.75 -17.27 -3.04
N LEU A 51 2.37 -16.09 -2.60
CA LEU A 51 1.44 -15.23 -3.28
C LEU A 51 2.15 -13.90 -3.59
N GLU A 52 2.35 -13.64 -4.86
CA GLU A 52 2.83 -12.36 -5.39
C GLU A 52 1.68 -11.68 -6.12
N LEU A 53 1.40 -10.43 -5.76
CA LEU A 53 0.32 -9.65 -6.35
C LEU A 53 0.88 -8.37 -6.98
N ASP A 54 0.58 -8.19 -8.27
CA ASP A 54 0.79 -6.96 -9.05
C ASP A 54 -0.56 -6.34 -9.42
N ILE A 55 -0.69 -5.03 -9.34
CA ILE A 55 -1.92 -4.31 -9.71
C ILE A 55 -1.67 -3.50 -10.98
N SER A 56 -2.43 -3.82 -12.02
CA SER A 56 -2.34 -3.11 -13.30
C SER A 56 -2.68 -1.62 -13.14
N LYS A 57 -1.75 -0.74 -13.54
CA LYS A 57 -1.94 0.72 -13.51
C LYS A 57 -2.37 1.24 -12.13
N TYR A 58 -1.74 0.77 -11.08
CA TYR A 58 -2.13 0.96 -9.69
C TYR A 58 -2.47 2.41 -9.32
N ASP A 59 -1.59 3.39 -9.62
CA ASP A 59 -1.85 4.81 -9.35
C ASP A 59 -3.13 5.33 -10.04
N LYS A 60 -3.45 4.80 -11.22
CA LYS A 60 -4.62 5.22 -12.00
C LYS A 60 -5.92 4.56 -11.54
N SER A 61 -5.83 3.36 -10.94
CA SER A 61 -6.99 2.64 -10.42
C SER A 61 -7.51 3.21 -9.10
N GLN A 62 -6.69 4.01 -8.40
CA GLN A 62 -7.08 4.62 -7.14
C GLN A 62 -8.13 5.72 -7.34
N ASN A 63 -9.06 5.78 -6.40
CA ASN A 63 -10.22 6.66 -6.43
C ASN A 63 -10.58 7.17 -5.02
N GLU A 64 -11.76 7.75 -4.84
CA GLU A 64 -12.25 8.29 -3.58
C GLU A 64 -12.24 7.25 -2.44
N PHE A 65 -12.61 6.00 -2.72
CA PHE A 65 -12.62 4.92 -1.74
C PHE A 65 -11.22 4.69 -1.16
N HIS A 66 -10.20 4.56 -2.01
CA HIS A 66 -8.82 4.35 -1.58
C HIS A 66 -8.28 5.52 -0.77
N CYS A 67 -8.59 6.75 -1.20
CA CYS A 67 -8.25 7.97 -0.44
C CYS A 67 -8.93 7.97 0.94
N ALA A 68 -10.16 7.51 1.03
CA ALA A 68 -10.88 7.42 2.31
C ALA A 68 -10.27 6.34 3.24
N VAL A 69 -9.91 5.18 2.70
CA VAL A 69 -9.22 4.12 3.47
C VAL A 69 -7.89 4.63 4.01
N GLU A 70 -7.08 5.24 3.14
CA GLU A 70 -5.79 5.81 3.53
C GLU A 70 -5.95 6.90 4.61
N TYR A 71 -6.92 7.80 4.44
CA TYR A 71 -7.27 8.83 5.42
C TYR A 71 -7.58 8.23 6.80
N GLU A 72 -8.42 7.19 6.86
CA GLU A 72 -8.78 6.53 8.11
C GLU A 72 -7.59 5.85 8.79
N ILE A 73 -6.69 5.25 8.01
CA ILE A 73 -5.47 4.63 8.56
C ILE A 73 -4.57 5.71 9.18
N TRP A 74 -4.31 6.81 8.47
CA TRP A 74 -3.49 7.90 9.00
C TRP A 74 -4.11 8.56 10.22
N LYS A 75 -5.43 8.70 10.26
CA LYS A 75 -6.16 9.20 11.43
C LYS A 75 -5.95 8.30 12.66
N ARG A 76 -6.03 6.99 12.49
CA ARG A 76 -5.78 6.03 13.57
C ARG A 76 -4.34 6.05 14.07
N LEU A 77 -3.40 6.44 13.21
CA LEU A 77 -1.99 6.65 13.57
C LEU A 77 -1.71 8.05 14.12
N GLY A 78 -2.74 8.84 14.44
CA GLY A 78 -2.61 10.13 15.10
C GLY A 78 -2.44 11.33 14.15
N PHE A 79 -2.79 11.19 12.86
CA PHE A 79 -2.83 12.35 11.97
C PHE A 79 -3.84 13.37 12.50
N GLU A 80 -3.37 14.58 12.79
CA GLU A 80 -4.19 15.66 13.38
C GLU A 80 -5.35 16.01 12.44
N ASP A 81 -6.55 16.21 12.99
CA ASP A 81 -7.82 16.32 12.26
C ASP A 81 -7.82 17.39 11.18
N PHE A 82 -7.37 18.59 11.51
CA PHE A 82 -7.36 19.69 10.55
C PHE A 82 -6.40 19.42 9.38
N LEU A 83 -5.19 18.94 9.69
CA LEU A 83 -4.17 18.64 8.67
C LEU A 83 -4.57 17.44 7.81
N ALA A 84 -5.21 16.43 8.42
CA ALA A 84 -5.74 15.27 7.70
C ALA A 84 -6.84 15.68 6.71
N GLU A 85 -7.74 16.59 7.11
CA GLU A 85 -8.77 17.10 6.22
C GLU A 85 -8.17 17.97 5.10
N VAL A 86 -7.19 18.82 5.38
CA VAL A 86 -6.47 19.60 4.35
C VAL A 86 -5.78 18.67 3.35
N TRP A 87 -5.15 17.60 3.82
CA TRP A 87 -4.53 16.58 2.97
C TRP A 87 -5.56 15.89 2.07
N LYS A 88 -6.68 15.44 2.63
CA LYS A 88 -7.79 14.80 1.90
C LYS A 88 -8.37 15.71 0.84
N GLN A 89 -8.64 16.99 1.17
CA GLN A 89 -9.13 17.97 0.22
C GLN A 89 -8.13 18.24 -0.91
N GLY A 90 -6.82 18.23 -0.61
CA GLY A 90 -5.76 18.35 -1.60
C GLY A 90 -5.73 17.19 -2.60
N HIS A 91 -6.25 16.01 -2.22
CA HIS A 91 -6.35 14.83 -3.10
C HIS A 91 -7.67 14.79 -3.89
N ARG A 92 -8.70 15.52 -3.45
CA ARG A 92 -10.03 15.47 -4.06
C ARG A 92 -10.00 15.83 -5.56
N LYS A 93 -9.27 16.88 -5.94
CA LYS A 93 -9.24 17.36 -7.32
C LYS A 93 -7.87 17.88 -7.71
N THR A 94 -7.34 17.38 -8.80
CA THR A 94 -6.10 17.86 -9.41
C THR A 94 -6.37 18.36 -10.81
N THR A 95 -5.91 19.58 -11.12
CA THR A 95 -5.95 20.11 -12.49
C THR A 95 -4.60 19.87 -13.15
N LEU A 96 -4.60 19.12 -14.24
CA LEU A 96 -3.45 18.96 -15.12
C LEU A 96 -3.57 19.94 -16.29
N LYS A 97 -2.47 20.60 -16.63
CA LYS A 97 -2.36 21.50 -17.77
C LYS A 97 -1.14 21.09 -18.58
N ASP A 98 -1.37 20.76 -19.84
CA ASP A 98 -0.32 20.63 -20.85
C ASP A 98 -0.32 21.89 -21.69
N TYR A 99 0.66 22.76 -21.47
CA TYR A 99 0.76 24.03 -22.20
C TYR A 99 1.20 23.84 -23.65
N THR A 100 1.88 22.73 -23.95
CA THR A 100 2.34 22.44 -25.35
C THR A 100 1.18 21.97 -26.21
N ALA A 101 0.35 21.05 -25.65
CA ALA A 101 -0.83 20.56 -26.36
C ALA A 101 -2.08 21.42 -26.14
N GLY A 102 -2.04 22.47 -25.31
CA GLY A 102 -3.18 23.30 -24.96
C GLY A 102 -4.29 22.56 -24.20
N ILE A 103 -3.97 21.43 -23.57
CA ILE A 103 -4.95 20.56 -22.90
C ILE A 103 -5.02 20.91 -21.42
N LYS A 104 -6.26 21.01 -20.90
CA LYS A 104 -6.54 21.10 -19.47
C LYS A 104 -7.53 20.00 -19.09
N THR A 105 -7.16 19.17 -18.12
CA THR A 105 -8.03 18.11 -17.58
C THR A 105 -8.04 18.13 -16.07
N CYS A 106 -9.06 17.51 -15.47
CA CYS A 106 -9.17 17.35 -14.04
C CYS A 106 -9.19 15.87 -13.69
N LEU A 107 -8.43 15.49 -12.67
CA LEU A 107 -8.43 14.16 -12.06
C LEU A 107 -9.01 14.27 -10.66
N TRP A 108 -9.77 13.26 -10.27
CA TRP A 108 -10.42 13.18 -8.98
C TRP A 108 -9.84 12.01 -8.19
N TYR A 109 -9.31 12.28 -7.00
CA TYR A 109 -8.77 11.30 -6.05
C TYR A 109 -7.69 10.35 -6.62
N GLN A 110 -7.25 10.53 -7.84
CA GLN A 110 -6.20 9.71 -8.42
C GLN A 110 -4.87 9.95 -7.72
N ARG A 111 -4.11 8.89 -7.46
CA ARG A 111 -2.76 8.96 -6.91
C ARG A 111 -1.86 9.82 -7.81
N LYS A 112 -1.08 10.68 -7.18
CA LYS A 112 -0.15 11.58 -7.88
C LYS A 112 1.26 11.05 -7.70
N SER A 113 1.90 10.67 -8.79
CA SER A 113 3.32 10.34 -8.76
C SER A 113 4.14 11.54 -8.26
N GLY A 114 5.06 11.31 -7.32
CA GLY A 114 5.90 12.33 -6.69
C GLY A 114 5.25 13.09 -5.52
N ASP A 115 4.05 12.74 -5.09
CA ASP A 115 3.51 13.18 -3.81
C ASP A 115 4.26 12.52 -2.66
N VAL A 116 4.31 13.18 -1.49
CA VAL A 116 4.97 12.67 -0.30
C VAL A 116 4.40 11.33 0.19
N THR A 117 3.13 11.07 -0.10
CA THR A 117 2.44 9.84 0.29
C THR A 117 2.40 8.77 -0.79
N THR A 118 2.93 9.02 -1.99
CA THR A 118 2.80 8.06 -3.11
C THR A 118 3.28 6.68 -2.73
N PHE A 119 4.53 6.54 -2.31
CA PHE A 119 5.12 5.24 -2.00
C PHE A 119 4.47 4.59 -0.77
N ILE A 120 4.45 5.29 0.36
CA ILE A 120 3.92 4.71 1.60
C ILE A 120 2.40 4.51 1.55
N GLY A 121 1.66 5.41 0.91
CA GLY A 121 0.23 5.28 0.71
C GLY A 121 -0.13 4.10 -0.19
N ASN A 122 0.63 3.88 -1.27
CA ASN A 122 0.48 2.69 -2.12
C ASN A 122 0.71 1.41 -1.30
N THR A 123 1.80 1.38 -0.51
CA THR A 123 2.13 0.25 0.36
C THR A 123 1.01 -0.03 1.38
N VAL A 124 0.46 1.00 2.00
CA VAL A 124 -0.62 0.88 2.99
C VAL A 124 -1.91 0.38 2.36
N ILE A 125 -2.26 0.87 1.18
CA ILE A 125 -3.47 0.47 0.45
C ILE A 125 -3.40 -0.98 0.00
N ILE A 126 -2.25 -1.45 -0.55
CA ILE A 126 -2.10 -2.85 -0.95
C ILE A 126 -2.12 -3.78 0.27
N ALA A 127 -1.47 -3.39 1.37
CA ALA A 127 -1.51 -4.15 2.61
C ALA A 127 -2.94 -4.25 3.17
N ALA A 128 -3.72 -3.14 3.16
CA ALA A 128 -5.11 -3.13 3.58
C ALA A 128 -6.00 -3.98 2.65
N CYS A 129 -5.77 -3.93 1.34
CA CYS A 129 -6.45 -4.75 0.36
C CYS A 129 -6.24 -6.24 0.66
N LEU A 130 -5.01 -6.68 0.80
CA LEU A 130 -4.69 -8.08 1.09
C LEU A 130 -5.20 -8.51 2.47
N ALA A 131 -5.09 -7.65 3.48
CA ALA A 131 -5.60 -7.93 4.82
C ALA A 131 -7.13 -8.07 4.87
N SER A 132 -7.85 -7.47 3.94
CA SER A 132 -9.31 -7.61 3.87
C SER A 132 -9.78 -8.92 3.23
N MET A 133 -8.89 -9.63 2.53
CA MET A 133 -9.23 -10.82 1.72
C MET A 133 -8.54 -12.10 2.22
N LEU A 134 -7.35 -11.96 2.82
CA LEU A 134 -6.49 -13.10 3.15
C LEU A 134 -6.46 -13.38 4.66
N PRO A 135 -6.24 -14.63 5.06
CA PRO A 135 -6.03 -14.99 6.46
C PRO A 135 -4.64 -14.53 6.94
N MET A 136 -4.51 -13.25 7.26
CA MET A 136 -3.23 -12.64 7.64
C MET A 136 -2.61 -13.25 8.90
N ASP A 137 -3.42 -13.89 9.74
CA ASP A 137 -2.94 -14.67 10.89
C ASP A 137 -2.10 -15.90 10.49
N LYS A 138 -2.32 -16.43 9.28
CA LYS A 138 -1.57 -17.56 8.71
C LYS A 138 -0.34 -17.16 7.92
N VAL A 139 -0.13 -15.87 7.63
CA VAL A 139 1.07 -15.41 6.92
C VAL A 139 2.31 -15.73 7.75
N ILE A 140 3.27 -16.42 7.17
CA ILE A 140 4.57 -16.72 7.78
C ILE A 140 5.45 -15.47 7.70
N LYS A 141 5.64 -14.96 6.49
CA LYS A 141 6.35 -13.70 6.19
C LYS A 141 5.62 -12.95 5.08
N GLY A 142 5.61 -11.64 5.17
CA GLY A 142 5.04 -10.78 4.14
C GLY A 142 5.88 -9.55 3.90
N ALA A 143 6.00 -9.14 2.64
CA ALA A 143 6.72 -7.93 2.25
C ALA A 143 5.85 -7.05 1.36
N PHE A 144 5.90 -5.73 1.57
CA PHE A 144 5.14 -4.73 0.85
C PHE A 144 6.04 -3.59 0.38
N CYS A 145 5.99 -3.27 -0.92
CA CYS A 145 6.86 -2.28 -1.56
C CYS A 145 6.09 -1.49 -2.63
N GLY A 146 5.46 -0.38 -2.24
CA GLY A 146 4.64 0.39 -3.19
C GLY A 146 3.42 -0.42 -3.63
N ASP A 147 3.38 -0.79 -4.90
CA ASP A 147 2.37 -1.64 -5.53
C ASP A 147 2.70 -3.14 -5.51
N ASP A 148 3.94 -3.49 -5.19
CA ASP A 148 4.37 -4.88 -5.09
C ASP A 148 4.09 -5.47 -3.71
N SER A 149 3.72 -6.75 -3.68
CA SER A 149 3.54 -7.50 -2.44
C SER A 149 3.91 -8.96 -2.61
N LEU A 150 4.51 -9.54 -1.57
CA LEU A 150 4.95 -10.92 -1.51
C LEU A 150 4.57 -11.53 -0.16
N LEU A 151 3.77 -12.57 -0.15
CA LEU A 151 3.31 -13.25 1.06
C LEU A 151 3.63 -14.74 1.02
N TYR A 152 4.15 -15.26 2.13
CA TYR A 152 4.45 -16.66 2.34
C TYR A 152 3.45 -17.27 3.32
N PHE A 153 2.85 -18.39 2.90
CA PHE A 153 1.87 -19.12 3.71
C PHE A 153 2.29 -20.58 3.88
N PRO A 154 1.76 -21.27 4.90
CA PRO A 154 1.88 -22.72 4.99
C PRO A 154 1.32 -23.40 3.73
N LYS A 155 1.97 -24.48 3.30
CA LYS A 155 1.52 -25.25 2.11
C LYS A 155 0.10 -25.75 2.27
N GLY A 156 -0.70 -25.56 1.22
CA GLY A 156 -2.12 -25.95 1.20
C GLY A 156 -3.02 -24.99 1.96
N CYS A 157 -2.59 -23.75 2.17
CA CYS A 157 -3.46 -22.72 2.71
C CYS A 157 -4.60 -22.40 1.71
N ASP A 158 -5.83 -22.42 2.19
CA ASP A 158 -7.00 -22.10 1.37
C ASP A 158 -7.17 -20.57 1.28
N PHE A 159 -7.32 -20.08 0.05
CA PHE A 159 -7.51 -18.67 -0.26
C PHE A 159 -8.78 -18.46 -1.07
N PRO A 160 -9.46 -17.31 -0.91
CA PRO A 160 -10.47 -16.91 -1.89
C PRO A 160 -9.82 -16.65 -3.27
N ASP A 161 -10.64 -16.49 -4.29
CA ASP A 161 -10.15 -15.95 -5.56
C ASP A 161 -9.72 -14.48 -5.35
N VAL A 162 -8.43 -14.30 -5.11
CA VAL A 162 -7.81 -13.00 -4.78
C VAL A 162 -8.02 -12.00 -5.91
N GLN A 163 -7.93 -12.43 -7.18
CA GLN A 163 -8.12 -11.54 -8.34
C GLN A 163 -9.56 -11.04 -8.40
N GLN A 164 -10.53 -11.94 -8.22
CA GLN A 164 -11.93 -11.58 -8.20
C GLN A 164 -12.26 -10.67 -7.01
N CYS A 165 -11.77 -10.99 -5.82
CA CYS A 165 -11.99 -10.18 -4.63
C CYS A 165 -11.35 -8.78 -4.76
N ALA A 166 -10.13 -8.68 -5.25
CA ALA A 166 -9.46 -7.40 -5.50
C ALA A 166 -10.24 -6.54 -6.51
N ASN A 167 -10.78 -7.16 -7.56
CA ASN A 167 -11.60 -6.44 -8.54
C ASN A 167 -12.92 -5.96 -7.94
N LEU A 168 -13.67 -6.84 -7.28
CA LEU A 168 -15.01 -6.53 -6.77
C LEU A 168 -14.98 -5.56 -5.57
N MET A 169 -14.04 -5.73 -4.64
CA MET A 169 -13.99 -4.97 -3.39
C MET A 169 -13.15 -3.69 -3.51
N TRP A 170 -12.10 -3.72 -4.34
CA TRP A 170 -11.10 -2.64 -4.41
C TRP A 170 -10.99 -1.99 -5.78
N ASN A 171 -11.74 -2.46 -6.79
CA ASN A 171 -11.64 -1.98 -8.17
C ASN A 171 -10.20 -2.10 -8.73
N PHE A 172 -9.48 -3.14 -8.32
CA PHE A 172 -8.14 -3.43 -8.77
C PHE A 172 -8.12 -4.54 -9.82
N GLU A 173 -7.42 -4.33 -10.92
CA GLU A 173 -7.10 -5.37 -11.89
C GLU A 173 -5.81 -6.06 -11.44
N ALA A 174 -5.98 -7.12 -10.63
CA ALA A 174 -4.89 -7.86 -10.00
C ALA A 174 -4.36 -8.98 -10.89
N LYS A 175 -3.04 -9.18 -10.87
CA LYS A 175 -2.35 -10.34 -11.44
C LYS A 175 -1.66 -11.10 -10.32
N LEU A 176 -1.79 -12.42 -10.33
CA LEU A 176 -1.11 -13.32 -9.40
C LEU A 176 0.02 -14.05 -10.12
N TYR A 177 1.14 -14.22 -9.43
CA TYR A 177 2.32 -14.97 -9.88
C TYR A 177 2.70 -16.04 -8.88
#